data_c6eacb795734546b6a156b5da6b61fb6
#
_entry.id   c6eacb795734546b6a156b5da6b61fb6
#
_cell.length_a   1.000
_cell.length_b   1.000
_cell.length_c   1.000
_cell.angle_alpha   90.00
_cell.angle_beta   90.00
_cell.angle_gamma   90.00
#
_symmetry.space_group_name_H-M   'P 1'
#
loop_
_entity.id
_entity.type
_entity.pdbx_description
1 polymer ?
#
loop_
_entity_poly.entity_id
_entity_poly.type
_entity_poly.pdbx_seq_one_letter_code
_entity_poly.pdbx_strand_id
1 'polypeptide(L)'
;MLVQRFGSWLRAILQPRAAEREMDEELRFHMETYAEDLMRNGVERGEAEQQARLEFGSVGQTKEACREARDADLLHSLLSDIRYGLRLLRRTPGFAGLAVVTLAVGIGVTTAVFSLVNAVLLRDLPYHDPERLVFLYEPIPGIPGAPLEAWGPVNGDFFTWRKETRSFAGMAMFTCDGLNASLGDSSFRAAGSRVTADFFRVLGVSPALGRTVDEADTRPGHGRVVVISHSLWESRFGGERNVLGKEILLNARPYRIIGVMPAGFAFPHGTENLETVGKTTDIWVPWAMTPQERASRNDDPGNAIGRLRPGINLSQAQAEIAAITSRFDPPFQQQNQKPQGVVRPFDEEITGGSRRALLIFMAAVLLVLLIACSNVAGLGLARASGRAREISVRAALGASRLRLVRQLLAESLCVALAGGVLGIAAAFWIVRFLVDFHPANIPRLEETSIDGRVLLFTLCVSLAATVLSGLFPAWSGSRCNLNEAMKGSGARGVKGGTSRLHRGLIVAEIGLTIVLLVSSGLLIHSFLKLRSVD
;
A
#
# COMPACT_ATOMS: atom_id res chain seq x y z
N MET A 1 -16.08 38.45 -8.88
CA MET A 1 -15.15 38.63 -7.76
C MET A 1 -14.09 37.51 -7.66
N LEU A 2 -14.40 36.22 -7.75
CA LEU A 2 -13.40 35.12 -7.67
C LEU A 2 -12.36 35.11 -8.81
N VAL A 3 -12.76 35.40 -10.04
CA VAL A 3 -11.86 35.40 -11.23
C VAL A 3 -10.85 36.57 -11.20
N GLN A 4 -11.26 37.72 -10.68
CA GLN A 4 -10.36 38.87 -10.50
C GLN A 4 -9.33 38.63 -9.38
N ARG A 5 -9.73 37.98 -8.29
CA ARG A 5 -8.82 37.54 -7.21
C ARG A 5 -7.81 36.50 -7.68
N PHE A 6 -8.23 35.57 -8.54
CA PHE A 6 -7.32 34.56 -9.12
C PHE A 6 -6.31 35.19 -10.10
N GLY A 7 -6.74 36.17 -10.89
CA GLY A 7 -5.86 36.88 -11.84
C GLY A 7 -4.82 37.78 -11.16
N SER A 8 -5.18 38.48 -10.07
CA SER A 8 -4.25 39.26 -9.25
C SER A 8 -3.27 38.36 -8.48
N TRP A 9 -3.74 37.23 -8.00
CA TRP A 9 -2.94 36.19 -7.34
C TRP A 9 -1.88 35.59 -8.30
N LEU A 10 -2.27 35.25 -9.55
CA LEU A 10 -1.37 34.71 -10.55
C LEU A 10 -0.29 35.72 -10.99
N ARG A 11 -0.63 37.02 -11.10
CA ARG A 11 0.33 38.10 -11.39
C ARG A 11 1.32 38.32 -10.26
N ALA A 12 0.88 38.26 -9.00
CA ALA A 12 1.75 38.41 -7.84
C ALA A 12 2.79 37.28 -7.75
N ILE A 13 2.45 36.06 -8.21
CA ILE A 13 3.38 34.92 -8.28
C ILE A 13 4.38 35.06 -9.45
N LEU A 14 3.90 35.48 -10.63
CA LEU A 14 4.72 35.52 -11.84
C LEU A 14 5.62 36.77 -11.92
N GLN A 15 5.24 37.88 -11.26
CA GLN A 15 5.97 39.16 -11.32
C GLN A 15 6.13 39.79 -9.92
N PRO A 16 6.89 39.19 -8.99
CA PRO A 16 7.01 39.67 -7.61
C PRO A 16 7.61 41.09 -7.51
N ARG A 17 8.49 41.48 -8.44
CA ARG A 17 9.07 42.82 -8.45
C ARG A 17 8.06 43.91 -8.85
N ALA A 18 7.06 43.60 -9.68
CA ALA A 18 6.02 44.55 -10.04
C ALA A 18 5.04 44.77 -8.87
N ALA A 19 4.65 43.72 -8.20
CA ALA A 19 3.79 43.78 -6.99
C ALA A 19 4.47 44.53 -5.83
N GLU A 20 5.80 44.44 -5.69
CA GLU A 20 6.57 45.23 -4.72
C GLU A 20 6.59 46.72 -5.03
N ARG A 21 6.69 47.09 -6.30
CA ARG A 21 6.65 48.51 -6.72
C ARG A 21 5.27 49.13 -6.52
N GLU A 22 4.20 48.40 -6.88
CA GLU A 22 2.82 48.87 -6.64
C GLU A 22 2.56 49.11 -5.16
N MET A 23 3.04 48.22 -4.27
CA MET A 23 2.88 48.39 -2.84
C MET A 23 3.70 49.55 -2.28
N ASP A 24 4.90 49.82 -2.85
CA ASP A 24 5.72 50.98 -2.49
C ASP A 24 5.06 52.28 -2.88
N GLU A 25 4.46 52.34 -4.07
CA GLU A 25 3.72 53.49 -4.55
C GLU A 25 2.45 53.75 -3.71
N GLU A 26 1.70 52.72 -3.36
CA GLU A 26 0.48 52.79 -2.54
C GLU A 26 0.77 53.26 -1.11
N LEU A 27 1.81 52.73 -0.46
CA LEU A 27 2.27 53.17 0.85
C LEU A 27 2.76 54.62 0.85
N ARG A 28 3.52 55.02 -0.17
CA ARG A 28 3.94 56.40 -0.34
C ARG A 28 2.76 57.36 -0.50
N PHE A 29 1.84 57.01 -1.36
CA PHE A 29 0.62 57.80 -1.57
C PHE A 29 -0.18 58.01 -0.28
N HIS A 30 -0.37 56.96 0.51
CA HIS A 30 -1.07 57.06 1.79
C HIS A 30 -0.31 57.91 2.84
N MET A 31 1.03 57.79 2.89
CA MET A 31 1.85 58.60 3.78
C MET A 31 1.84 60.10 3.35
N GLU A 32 1.92 60.40 2.06
CA GLU A 32 1.85 61.73 1.53
C GLU A 32 0.48 62.36 1.74
N THR A 33 -0.60 61.59 1.51
CA THR A 33 -1.98 62.07 1.75
C THR A 33 -2.19 62.37 3.24
N TYR A 34 -1.70 61.55 4.15
CA TYR A 34 -1.83 61.78 5.59
C TYR A 34 -1.00 63.00 6.05
N ALA A 35 0.20 63.18 5.52
CA ALA A 35 1.02 64.35 5.78
C ALA A 35 0.34 65.65 5.26
N GLU A 36 -0.28 65.58 4.06
CA GLU A 36 -1.07 66.73 3.52
C GLU A 36 -2.29 67.05 4.38
N ASP A 37 -2.99 66.07 4.93
CA ASP A 37 -4.12 66.31 5.85
C ASP A 37 -3.66 66.93 7.17
N LEU A 38 -2.52 66.56 7.69
CA LEU A 38 -1.92 67.20 8.87
C LEU A 38 -1.53 68.67 8.57
N MET A 39 -0.97 68.94 7.38
CA MET A 39 -0.64 70.30 6.94
C MET A 39 -1.90 71.18 6.75
N ARG A 40 -3.00 70.64 6.26
CA ARG A 40 -4.31 71.34 6.21
C ARG A 40 -4.88 71.69 7.58
N ASN A 41 -4.53 70.91 8.59
CA ASN A 41 -4.91 71.15 9.98
C ASN A 41 -3.91 72.07 10.74
N GLY A 42 -2.96 72.70 10.04
CA GLY A 42 -2.07 73.71 10.58
C GLY A 42 -0.75 73.21 11.16
N VAL A 43 -0.37 71.94 10.92
CA VAL A 43 0.91 71.39 11.34
C VAL A 43 2.00 71.78 10.33
N GLU A 44 3.16 72.17 10.82
CA GLU A 44 4.30 72.51 9.97
C GLU A 44 4.79 71.30 9.18
N ARG A 45 5.21 71.49 7.91
CA ARG A 45 5.55 70.43 6.98
C ARG A 45 6.54 69.40 7.55
N GLY A 46 7.59 69.86 8.26
CA GLY A 46 8.57 68.97 8.86
C GLY A 46 8.02 68.06 9.97
N GLU A 47 7.12 68.65 10.80
CA GLU A 47 6.41 67.91 11.86
C GLU A 47 5.36 66.95 11.28
N ALA A 48 4.64 67.33 10.23
CA ALA A 48 3.65 66.51 9.57
C ALA A 48 4.28 65.26 8.90
N GLU A 49 5.42 65.41 8.23
CA GLU A 49 6.18 64.29 7.69
C GLU A 49 6.76 63.36 8.75
N GLN A 50 7.18 63.92 9.89
CA GLN A 50 7.67 63.13 11.04
C GLN A 50 6.56 62.39 11.75
N GLN A 51 5.39 62.99 11.93
CA GLN A 51 4.22 62.33 12.52
C GLN A 51 3.67 61.26 11.60
N ALA A 52 3.63 61.45 10.28
CA ALA A 52 3.26 60.43 9.33
C ALA A 52 4.19 59.20 9.40
N ARG A 53 5.50 59.41 9.56
CA ARG A 53 6.47 58.31 9.74
C ARG A 53 6.32 57.58 11.07
N LEU A 54 5.89 58.26 12.13
CA LEU A 54 5.69 57.66 13.44
C LEU A 54 4.37 56.85 13.48
N GLU A 55 3.29 57.36 12.86
CA GLU A 55 1.98 56.71 12.81
C GLU A 55 1.99 55.44 11.93
N PHE A 56 2.59 55.51 10.73
CA PHE A 56 2.71 54.38 9.82
C PHE A 56 3.81 53.40 10.25
N GLY A 57 4.63 53.74 11.25
CA GLY A 57 5.73 52.87 11.69
C GLY A 57 6.87 52.78 10.67
N SER A 58 7.78 51.84 10.88
CA SER A 58 8.80 51.59 9.87
C SER A 58 8.16 50.99 8.61
N VAL A 59 8.44 51.59 7.43
CA VAL A 59 7.92 51.14 6.12
C VAL A 59 8.12 49.63 5.94
N GLY A 60 9.16 49.06 6.54
CA GLY A 60 9.42 47.64 6.53
C GLY A 60 8.41 46.79 7.33
N GLN A 61 7.95 47.30 8.48
CA GLN A 61 6.96 46.58 9.31
C GLN A 61 5.57 46.59 8.68
N THR A 62 5.16 47.73 8.13
CA THR A 62 3.87 47.89 7.44
C THR A 62 3.84 47.05 6.14
N LYS A 63 4.94 46.99 5.39
CA LYS A 63 5.10 46.10 4.24
C LYS A 63 4.95 44.62 4.64
N GLU A 64 5.56 44.22 5.74
CA GLU A 64 5.47 42.84 6.21
C GLU A 64 4.04 42.50 6.67
N ALA A 65 3.33 43.42 7.32
CA ALA A 65 1.91 43.25 7.70
C ALA A 65 0.98 43.18 6.47
N CYS A 66 1.23 44.00 5.45
CA CYS A 66 0.51 43.91 4.17
C CYS A 66 0.80 42.62 3.38
N ARG A 67 2.03 42.09 3.47
CA ARG A 67 2.40 40.79 2.91
C ARG A 67 1.69 39.64 3.63
N GLU A 68 1.62 39.67 4.95
CA GLU A 68 0.90 38.67 5.75
C GLU A 68 -0.60 38.63 5.46
N ALA A 69 -1.20 39.76 5.08
CA ALA A 69 -2.62 39.87 4.73
C ALA A 69 -2.97 39.39 3.30
N ARG A 70 -1.99 39.22 2.41
CA ARG A 70 -2.20 38.70 1.06
C ARG A 70 -1.91 37.20 0.98
N ASP A 71 -2.93 36.38 0.68
CA ASP A 71 -2.83 34.91 0.48
C ASP A 71 -1.82 34.49 -0.62
N ALA A 72 -1.40 35.41 -1.49
CA ALA A 72 -0.37 35.19 -2.51
C ALA A 72 1.02 34.93 -1.91
N ASP A 73 1.27 35.33 -0.67
CA ASP A 73 2.58 35.26 -0.02
C ASP A 73 2.89 33.86 0.55
N LEU A 74 1.87 33.00 0.76
CA LEU A 74 2.08 31.66 1.30
C LEU A 74 2.89 30.77 0.35
N LEU A 75 2.57 30.77 -0.94
CA LEU A 75 3.32 29.98 -1.94
C LEU A 75 4.72 30.53 -2.19
N HIS A 76 4.86 31.85 -2.28
CA HIS A 76 6.17 32.48 -2.46
C HIS A 76 7.07 32.27 -1.25
N SER A 77 6.50 32.37 -0.06
CA SER A 77 7.23 32.11 1.19
C SER A 77 7.58 30.63 1.36
N LEU A 78 6.71 29.69 0.98
CA LEU A 78 7.02 28.26 0.95
C LEU A 78 8.15 27.94 -0.03
N LEU A 79 8.13 28.51 -1.25
CA LEU A 79 9.20 28.33 -2.21
C LEU A 79 10.52 28.93 -1.75
N SER A 80 10.49 30.08 -1.06
CA SER A 80 11.68 30.69 -0.47
C SER A 80 12.23 29.85 0.68
N ASP A 81 11.36 29.30 1.54
CA ASP A 81 11.71 28.43 2.65
C ASP A 81 12.30 27.10 2.14
N ILE A 82 11.76 26.52 1.07
CA ILE A 82 12.30 25.33 0.40
C ILE A 82 13.70 25.63 -0.21
N ARG A 83 13.85 26.76 -0.91
CA ARG A 83 15.16 27.15 -1.45
C ARG A 83 16.20 27.39 -0.36
N TYR A 84 15.76 27.96 0.75
CA TYR A 84 16.63 28.16 1.92
C TYR A 84 17.01 26.81 2.53
N GLY A 85 16.04 25.91 2.74
CA GLY A 85 16.26 24.55 3.23
C GLY A 85 17.27 23.79 2.37
N LEU A 86 17.11 23.80 1.03
CA LEU A 86 18.03 23.17 0.09
C LEU A 86 19.46 23.74 0.17
N ARG A 87 19.60 25.07 0.27
CA ARG A 87 20.94 25.70 0.44
C ARG A 87 21.60 25.29 1.75
N LEU A 88 20.81 25.18 2.79
CA LEU A 88 21.28 24.82 4.12
C LEU A 88 21.71 23.35 4.20
N LEU A 89 20.94 22.45 3.57
CA LEU A 89 21.30 21.03 3.45
C LEU A 89 22.61 20.84 2.68
N ARG A 90 22.86 21.64 1.64
CA ARG A 90 24.15 21.65 0.92
C ARG A 90 25.32 22.13 1.77
N ARG A 91 25.09 23.02 2.74
CA ARG A 91 26.14 23.50 3.66
C ARG A 91 26.49 22.52 4.77
N THR A 92 25.63 21.57 5.06
CA THR A 92 25.84 20.55 6.10
C THR A 92 25.55 19.15 5.55
N PRO A 93 26.40 18.64 4.64
CA PRO A 93 26.13 17.43 3.89
C PRO A 93 26.07 16.18 4.78
N GLY A 94 26.88 16.11 5.85
CA GLY A 94 26.88 14.95 6.76
C GLY A 94 25.54 14.76 7.49
N PHE A 95 24.99 15.85 8.04
CA PHE A 95 23.67 15.81 8.67
C PHE A 95 22.57 15.48 7.66
N ALA A 96 22.56 16.19 6.53
CA ALA A 96 21.56 16.00 5.49
C ALA A 96 21.59 14.58 4.94
N GLY A 97 22.77 14.05 4.64
CA GLY A 97 22.96 12.69 4.14
C GLY A 97 22.46 11.65 5.14
N LEU A 98 22.85 11.75 6.41
CA LEU A 98 22.40 10.80 7.44
C LEU A 98 20.88 10.84 7.64
N ALA A 99 20.27 12.02 7.71
CA ALA A 99 18.84 12.18 7.89
C ALA A 99 18.05 11.65 6.66
N VAL A 100 18.52 11.96 5.44
CA VAL A 100 17.91 11.47 4.20
C VAL A 100 18.01 9.96 4.10
N VAL A 101 19.16 9.35 4.38
CA VAL A 101 19.33 7.88 4.35
C VAL A 101 18.46 7.21 5.40
N THR A 102 18.41 7.74 6.63
CA THR A 102 17.57 7.20 7.70
C THR A 102 16.08 7.19 7.30
N LEU A 103 15.58 8.32 6.76
CA LEU A 103 14.19 8.39 6.28
C LEU A 103 13.98 7.55 5.01
N ALA A 104 14.95 7.50 4.10
CA ALA A 104 14.84 6.68 2.88
C ALA A 104 14.67 5.19 3.21
N VAL A 105 15.43 4.69 4.18
CA VAL A 105 15.28 3.30 4.65
C VAL A 105 13.90 3.08 5.29
N GLY A 106 13.50 3.96 6.24
CA GLY A 106 12.21 3.85 6.91
C GLY A 106 11.02 3.95 5.95
N ILE A 107 11.00 4.95 5.07
CA ILE A 107 9.93 5.15 4.07
C ILE A 107 9.98 4.04 3.02
N GLY A 108 11.16 3.63 2.57
CA GLY A 108 11.34 2.62 1.54
C GLY A 108 10.82 1.25 1.96
N VAL A 109 11.21 0.78 3.14
CA VAL A 109 10.71 -0.50 3.68
C VAL A 109 9.20 -0.44 3.94
N THR A 110 8.70 0.68 4.50
CA THR A 110 7.26 0.87 4.72
C THR A 110 6.48 0.87 3.39
N THR A 111 7.01 1.52 2.36
CA THR A 111 6.41 1.54 1.02
C THR A 111 6.41 0.15 0.37
N ALA A 112 7.50 -0.61 0.49
CA ALA A 112 7.59 -1.96 -0.05
C ALA A 112 6.56 -2.91 0.61
N VAL A 113 6.46 -2.87 1.94
CA VAL A 113 5.47 -3.68 2.68
C VAL A 113 4.04 -3.22 2.36
N PHE A 114 3.80 -1.90 2.22
CA PHE A 114 2.49 -1.41 1.79
C PHE A 114 2.15 -1.84 0.36
N SER A 115 3.11 -1.89 -0.56
CA SER A 115 2.89 -2.42 -1.91
C SER A 115 2.39 -3.87 -1.87
N LEU A 116 2.96 -4.69 -0.98
CA LEU A 116 2.52 -6.06 -0.77
C LEU A 116 1.12 -6.11 -0.14
N VAL A 117 0.87 -5.32 0.90
CA VAL A 117 -0.46 -5.20 1.53
C VAL A 117 -1.50 -4.72 0.51
N ASN A 118 -1.16 -3.75 -0.33
CA ASN A 118 -2.05 -3.25 -1.38
C ASN A 118 -2.39 -4.34 -2.40
N ALA A 119 -1.41 -5.10 -2.87
CA ALA A 119 -1.61 -6.18 -3.84
C ALA A 119 -2.45 -7.33 -3.27
N VAL A 120 -2.20 -7.72 -2.02
CA VAL A 120 -2.83 -8.90 -1.40
C VAL A 120 -4.18 -8.57 -0.76
N LEU A 121 -4.29 -7.44 -0.03
CA LEU A 121 -5.47 -7.16 0.82
C LEU A 121 -6.38 -6.04 0.30
N LEU A 122 -5.85 -5.05 -0.43
CA LEU A 122 -6.60 -3.84 -0.80
C LEU A 122 -7.02 -3.79 -2.27
N ARG A 123 -6.35 -4.56 -3.12
CA ARG A 123 -6.67 -4.61 -4.54
C ARG A 123 -7.78 -5.62 -4.76
N ASP A 124 -8.87 -5.17 -5.37
CA ASP A 124 -9.99 -6.02 -5.72
C ASP A 124 -9.52 -7.22 -6.56
N LEU A 125 -10.15 -8.36 -6.33
CA LEU A 125 -9.91 -9.55 -7.13
C LEU A 125 -10.35 -9.28 -8.59
N PRO A 126 -9.63 -9.74 -9.61
CA PRO A 126 -9.94 -9.47 -11.02
C PRO A 126 -11.13 -10.28 -11.54
N TYR A 127 -12.17 -10.47 -10.71
CA TYR A 127 -13.38 -11.21 -11.02
C TYR A 127 -14.58 -10.30 -11.00
N HIS A 128 -15.59 -10.66 -11.77
CA HIS A 128 -16.89 -9.95 -11.75
C HIS A 128 -17.59 -10.22 -10.42
N ASP A 129 -18.06 -9.17 -9.70
CA ASP A 129 -18.72 -9.25 -8.39
C ASP A 129 -18.00 -10.24 -7.43
N PRO A 130 -16.73 -10.00 -7.04
CA PRO A 130 -15.94 -10.97 -6.28
C PRO A 130 -16.52 -11.27 -4.89
N GLU A 131 -17.31 -10.36 -4.32
CA GLU A 131 -18.00 -10.53 -3.03
C GLU A 131 -19.10 -11.61 -3.07
N ARG A 132 -19.50 -12.03 -4.27
CA ARG A 132 -20.47 -13.11 -4.48
C ARG A 132 -19.82 -14.46 -4.74
N LEU A 133 -18.50 -14.49 -4.85
CA LEU A 133 -17.73 -15.72 -4.97
C LEU A 133 -17.47 -16.33 -3.59
N VAL A 134 -17.61 -17.65 -3.51
CA VAL A 134 -17.36 -18.41 -2.30
C VAL A 134 -16.64 -19.71 -2.60
N PHE A 135 -15.85 -20.19 -1.64
CA PHE A 135 -15.37 -21.56 -1.59
C PHE A 135 -16.35 -22.44 -0.83
N LEU A 136 -16.39 -23.69 -1.23
CA LEU A 136 -17.24 -24.74 -0.65
C LEU A 136 -16.34 -25.86 -0.16
N TYR A 137 -16.45 -26.18 1.12
CA TYR A 137 -15.67 -27.20 1.79
C TYR A 137 -16.60 -28.27 2.38
N GLU A 138 -16.05 -29.46 2.55
CA GLU A 138 -16.72 -30.60 3.17
C GLU A 138 -15.81 -31.25 4.23
N PRO A 139 -15.44 -30.51 5.31
CA PRO A 139 -14.61 -31.07 6.35
C PRO A 139 -15.31 -32.23 7.05
N ILE A 140 -14.51 -33.23 7.39
CA ILE A 140 -14.91 -34.33 8.26
C ILE A 140 -14.41 -34.00 9.67
N PRO A 141 -15.30 -33.73 10.65
CA PRO A 141 -14.88 -33.42 12.00
C PRO A 141 -14.09 -34.56 12.65
N GLY A 142 -13.06 -34.23 13.43
CA GLY A 142 -12.33 -35.20 14.26
C GLY A 142 -11.12 -35.85 13.62
N ILE A 143 -10.67 -35.41 12.44
CA ILE A 143 -9.35 -35.76 11.93
C ILE A 143 -8.31 -34.88 12.62
N PRO A 144 -7.45 -35.40 13.51
CA PRO A 144 -6.47 -34.59 14.22
C PRO A 144 -5.47 -33.97 13.26
N GLY A 145 -5.29 -32.65 13.36
CA GLY A 145 -4.29 -31.91 12.59
C GLY A 145 -4.70 -31.53 11.17
N ALA A 146 -5.85 -31.94 10.67
CA ALA A 146 -6.38 -31.47 9.40
C ALA A 146 -7.08 -30.11 9.60
N PRO A 147 -6.63 -29.01 8.96
CA PRO A 147 -7.41 -27.78 8.97
C PRO A 147 -8.77 -28.05 8.34
N LEU A 148 -9.82 -27.41 8.87
CA LEU A 148 -11.20 -27.53 8.34
C LEU A 148 -11.28 -27.20 6.83
N GLU A 149 -10.31 -26.48 6.34
CA GLU A 149 -10.18 -25.96 4.97
C GLU A 149 -9.47 -26.93 4.00
N ALA A 150 -8.92 -28.04 4.51
CA ALA A 150 -8.11 -28.96 3.69
C ALA A 150 -8.95 -29.92 2.83
N TRP A 151 -10.27 -29.94 3.02
CA TRP A 151 -11.14 -30.93 2.39
C TRP A 151 -12.22 -30.29 1.56
N GLY A 152 -12.01 -30.28 0.25
CA GLY A 152 -13.09 -29.97 -0.69
C GLY A 152 -14.12 -31.12 -0.75
N PRO A 153 -15.26 -30.91 -1.42
CA PRO A 153 -16.29 -31.94 -1.53
C PRO A 153 -15.84 -33.09 -2.43
N VAL A 154 -16.29 -34.28 -2.09
CA VAL A 154 -16.22 -35.43 -3.00
C VAL A 154 -17.21 -35.23 -4.17
N ASN A 155 -16.96 -35.90 -5.29
CA ASN A 155 -17.73 -35.68 -6.53
C ASN A 155 -19.25 -35.81 -6.30
N GLY A 156 -19.71 -36.89 -5.67
CA GLY A 156 -21.14 -37.16 -5.48
C GLY A 156 -21.85 -36.09 -4.65
N ASP A 157 -21.18 -35.55 -3.64
CA ASP A 157 -21.73 -34.54 -2.74
C ASP A 157 -21.77 -33.18 -3.44
N PHE A 158 -20.73 -32.81 -4.19
CA PHE A 158 -20.73 -31.62 -5.02
C PHE A 158 -21.85 -31.61 -6.05
N PHE A 159 -22.04 -32.71 -6.82
CA PHE A 159 -23.10 -32.77 -7.82
C PHE A 159 -24.50 -32.78 -7.19
N THR A 160 -24.64 -33.27 -5.97
CA THR A 160 -25.86 -33.16 -5.18
C THR A 160 -26.13 -31.72 -4.76
N TRP A 161 -25.11 -31.01 -4.22
CA TRP A 161 -25.24 -29.59 -3.93
C TRP A 161 -25.62 -28.80 -5.17
N ARG A 162 -24.91 -29.00 -6.29
CA ARG A 162 -25.17 -28.30 -7.57
C ARG A 162 -26.62 -28.48 -8.05
N LYS A 163 -27.19 -29.65 -7.83
CA LYS A 163 -28.58 -29.97 -8.25
C LYS A 163 -29.64 -29.40 -7.32
N GLU A 164 -29.39 -29.40 -6.01
CA GLU A 164 -30.44 -29.12 -5.03
C GLU A 164 -30.41 -27.67 -4.51
N THR A 165 -29.28 -26.97 -4.58
CA THR A 165 -29.19 -25.60 -4.08
C THR A 165 -29.89 -24.59 -4.95
N ARG A 166 -30.51 -23.59 -4.28
CA ARG A 166 -31.16 -22.43 -4.91
C ARG A 166 -30.41 -21.13 -4.67
N SER A 167 -29.49 -21.09 -3.71
CA SER A 167 -28.72 -19.91 -3.34
C SER A 167 -27.64 -19.57 -4.35
N PHE A 168 -27.26 -20.50 -5.22
CA PHE A 168 -26.15 -20.31 -6.16
C PHE A 168 -26.62 -20.04 -7.58
N ALA A 169 -25.93 -19.12 -8.27
CA ALA A 169 -26.10 -18.88 -9.72
C ALA A 169 -25.29 -19.90 -10.56
N GLY A 170 -24.25 -20.48 -9.97
CA GLY A 170 -23.41 -21.51 -10.54
C GLY A 170 -22.42 -22.04 -9.52
N MET A 171 -21.99 -23.29 -9.73
CA MET A 171 -20.97 -23.97 -8.91
C MET A 171 -20.02 -24.71 -9.82
N ALA A 172 -18.74 -24.77 -9.45
CA ALA A 172 -17.72 -25.45 -10.22
C ALA A 172 -16.72 -26.16 -9.31
N MET A 173 -16.18 -27.28 -9.79
CA MET A 173 -15.04 -27.97 -9.19
C MET A 173 -13.78 -27.79 -10.03
N PHE A 174 -12.66 -27.86 -9.35
CA PHE A 174 -11.35 -27.86 -9.96
C PHE A 174 -10.33 -28.64 -9.13
N THR A 175 -9.21 -29.03 -9.76
CA THR A 175 -8.05 -29.62 -9.10
C THR A 175 -6.81 -28.74 -9.36
N CYS A 176 -5.75 -28.94 -8.56
CA CYS A 176 -4.44 -28.35 -8.83
C CYS A 176 -3.46 -29.50 -9.11
N ASP A 177 -3.04 -29.64 -10.37
CA ASP A 177 -2.22 -30.76 -10.83
C ASP A 177 -0.91 -30.24 -11.47
N GLY A 178 0.19 -30.97 -11.28
CA GLY A 178 1.38 -30.76 -12.07
C GLY A 178 1.31 -31.57 -13.38
N LEU A 179 1.40 -30.91 -14.52
CA LEU A 179 1.34 -31.56 -15.83
C LEU A 179 2.70 -31.51 -16.54
N ASN A 180 3.11 -32.62 -17.10
CA ASN A 180 4.27 -32.67 -18.03
C ASN A 180 3.76 -32.23 -19.41
N ALA A 181 4.16 -31.03 -19.83
CA ALA A 181 3.80 -30.48 -21.13
C ALA A 181 4.98 -30.60 -22.11
N SER A 182 4.67 -30.88 -23.39
CA SER A 182 5.68 -30.91 -24.45
C SER A 182 5.15 -30.18 -25.68
N LEU A 183 6.01 -29.36 -26.29
CA LEU A 183 5.74 -28.64 -27.52
C LEU A 183 6.94 -28.88 -28.48
N GLY A 184 6.74 -29.69 -29.52
CA GLY A 184 7.85 -30.19 -30.33
C GLY A 184 8.85 -30.95 -29.47
N ASP A 185 10.13 -30.61 -29.58
CA ASP A 185 11.23 -31.26 -28.83
C ASP A 185 11.43 -30.67 -27.42
N SER A 186 10.66 -29.63 -27.04
CA SER A 186 10.78 -28.97 -25.73
C SER A 186 9.78 -29.53 -24.76
N SER A 187 10.26 -30.08 -23.64
CA SER A 187 9.43 -30.55 -22.52
C SER A 187 9.59 -29.65 -21.31
N PHE A 188 8.49 -29.37 -20.59
CA PHE A 188 8.50 -28.56 -19.38
C PHE A 188 7.38 -29.00 -18.43
N ARG A 189 7.50 -28.67 -17.15
CA ARG A 189 6.47 -28.91 -16.17
C ARG A 189 5.60 -27.66 -16.05
N ALA A 190 4.29 -27.79 -16.28
CA ALA A 190 3.31 -26.73 -16.17
C ALA A 190 2.40 -26.96 -14.94
N ALA A 191 1.98 -25.90 -14.29
CA ALA A 191 0.89 -25.96 -13.32
C ALA A 191 -0.42 -26.07 -14.10
N GLY A 192 -1.18 -27.12 -13.84
CA GLY A 192 -2.43 -27.42 -14.52
C GLY A 192 -3.61 -27.52 -13.55
N SER A 193 -4.81 -27.44 -14.11
CA SER A 193 -6.05 -27.63 -13.37
C SER A 193 -7.05 -28.40 -14.23
N ARG A 194 -7.65 -29.45 -13.67
CA ARG A 194 -8.86 -30.02 -14.27
C ARG A 194 -10.04 -29.20 -13.78
N VAL A 195 -10.94 -28.79 -14.68
CA VAL A 195 -12.05 -27.91 -14.36
C VAL A 195 -13.37 -28.43 -14.90
N THR A 196 -14.44 -28.24 -14.17
CA THR A 196 -15.80 -28.48 -14.67
C THR A 196 -16.23 -27.37 -15.63
N ALA A 197 -17.24 -27.61 -16.45
CA ALA A 197 -17.72 -26.70 -17.51
C ALA A 197 -18.03 -25.28 -17.02
N ASP A 198 -18.56 -25.16 -15.81
CA ASP A 198 -19.01 -23.89 -15.25
C ASP A 198 -17.87 -23.03 -14.64
N PHE A 199 -16.66 -23.54 -14.57
CA PHE A 199 -15.54 -22.93 -13.84
C PHE A 199 -15.31 -21.46 -14.21
N PHE A 200 -15.08 -21.18 -15.48
CA PHE A 200 -14.82 -19.82 -15.95
C PHE A 200 -16.07 -18.92 -15.85
N ARG A 201 -17.26 -19.50 -16.02
CA ARG A 201 -18.54 -18.78 -15.86
C ARG A 201 -18.79 -18.39 -14.41
N VAL A 202 -18.49 -19.27 -13.45
CA VAL A 202 -18.58 -18.97 -12.02
C VAL A 202 -17.61 -17.84 -11.64
N LEU A 203 -16.39 -17.83 -12.16
CA LEU A 203 -15.43 -16.76 -11.97
C LEU A 203 -15.79 -15.47 -12.73
N GLY A 204 -16.67 -15.54 -13.72
CA GLY A 204 -17.06 -14.38 -14.54
C GLY A 204 -15.95 -13.89 -15.46
N VAL A 205 -15.05 -14.81 -15.91
CA VAL A 205 -13.92 -14.47 -16.77
C VAL A 205 -14.11 -15.04 -18.16
N SER A 206 -13.97 -14.18 -19.17
CA SER A 206 -14.01 -14.56 -20.57
C SER A 206 -12.60 -14.73 -21.13
N PRO A 207 -12.36 -15.64 -22.10
CA PRO A 207 -11.08 -15.80 -22.71
C PRO A 207 -10.71 -14.59 -23.59
N ALA A 208 -9.41 -14.29 -23.71
CA ALA A 208 -8.89 -13.29 -24.63
C ALA A 208 -8.97 -13.74 -26.09
N LEU A 209 -8.77 -15.05 -26.33
CA LEU A 209 -8.89 -15.68 -27.64
C LEU A 209 -9.65 -17.00 -27.52
N GLY A 210 -10.47 -17.31 -28.49
CA GLY A 210 -11.18 -18.58 -28.58
C GLY A 210 -12.35 -18.71 -27.61
N ARG A 211 -12.48 -19.89 -26.96
CA ARG A 211 -13.53 -20.20 -26.01
C ARG A 211 -12.98 -20.92 -24.76
N THR A 212 -13.76 -20.95 -23.71
CA THR A 212 -13.49 -21.74 -22.49
C THR A 212 -14.05 -23.16 -22.62
N VAL A 213 -13.80 -24.00 -21.62
CA VAL A 213 -14.37 -25.34 -21.48
C VAL A 213 -15.89 -25.26 -21.36
N ASP A 214 -16.60 -26.10 -22.08
CA ASP A 214 -18.04 -26.23 -22.02
C ASP A 214 -18.50 -27.66 -21.58
N GLU A 215 -19.80 -27.90 -21.46
CA GLU A 215 -20.36 -29.18 -21.00
C GLU A 215 -20.07 -30.32 -21.98
N ALA A 216 -19.94 -30.05 -23.30
CA ALA A 216 -19.59 -31.05 -24.28
C ALA A 216 -18.16 -31.58 -24.10
N ASP A 217 -17.25 -30.67 -23.75
CA ASP A 217 -15.84 -31.02 -23.50
C ASP A 217 -15.65 -31.90 -22.25
N THR A 218 -16.58 -31.83 -21.26
CA THR A 218 -16.51 -32.62 -20.03
C THR A 218 -17.10 -34.04 -20.17
N ARG A 219 -17.56 -34.43 -21.35
CA ARG A 219 -18.03 -35.79 -21.61
C ARG A 219 -16.85 -36.75 -21.78
N PRO A 220 -16.95 -37.97 -21.26
CA PRO A 220 -15.91 -38.96 -21.46
C PRO A 220 -15.59 -39.16 -22.95
N GLY A 221 -14.31 -39.12 -23.29
CA GLY A 221 -13.81 -39.25 -24.65
C GLY A 221 -13.70 -37.93 -25.46
N HIS A 222 -14.29 -36.82 -24.98
CA HIS A 222 -14.25 -35.52 -25.66
C HIS A 222 -13.29 -34.49 -25.00
N GLY A 223 -12.75 -34.78 -23.82
CA GLY A 223 -11.95 -33.87 -22.99
C GLY A 223 -10.52 -33.58 -23.47
N ARG A 224 -10.16 -33.83 -24.75
CA ARG A 224 -8.80 -33.55 -25.28
C ARG A 224 -8.68 -32.12 -25.82
N VAL A 225 -9.18 -31.16 -25.07
CA VAL A 225 -9.04 -29.73 -25.33
C VAL A 225 -8.37 -29.04 -24.15
N VAL A 226 -7.77 -27.89 -24.40
CA VAL A 226 -7.03 -27.15 -23.36
C VAL A 226 -7.21 -25.66 -23.55
N VAL A 227 -7.35 -24.95 -22.43
CA VAL A 227 -7.25 -23.50 -22.33
C VAL A 227 -5.89 -23.18 -21.68
N ILE A 228 -5.16 -22.21 -22.21
CA ILE A 228 -3.82 -21.84 -21.74
C ILE A 228 -3.80 -20.43 -21.15
N SER A 229 -2.83 -20.16 -20.27
CA SER A 229 -2.59 -18.82 -19.72
C SER A 229 -2.02 -17.88 -20.78
N HIS A 230 -2.16 -16.57 -20.54
CA HIS A 230 -1.52 -15.55 -21.37
C HIS A 230 0.00 -15.66 -21.34
N SER A 231 0.57 -15.92 -20.17
CA SER A 231 2.02 -16.09 -19.99
C SER A 231 2.57 -17.27 -20.77
N LEU A 232 1.88 -18.41 -20.76
CA LEU A 232 2.25 -19.57 -21.56
C LEU A 232 2.13 -19.29 -23.06
N TRP A 233 1.08 -18.59 -23.48
CA TRP A 233 0.89 -18.19 -24.87
C TRP A 233 1.99 -17.25 -25.36
N GLU A 234 2.39 -16.26 -24.58
CA GLU A 234 3.51 -15.36 -24.96
C GLU A 234 4.86 -16.09 -24.96
N SER A 235 5.15 -16.81 -23.88
CA SER A 235 6.50 -17.41 -23.70
C SER A 235 6.78 -18.60 -24.60
N ARG A 236 5.76 -19.41 -24.95
CA ARG A 236 5.93 -20.65 -25.71
C ARG A 236 5.36 -20.59 -27.12
N PHE A 237 4.40 -19.71 -27.38
CA PHE A 237 3.76 -19.59 -28.70
C PHE A 237 4.01 -18.20 -29.33
N GLY A 238 4.87 -17.35 -28.70
CA GLY A 238 5.27 -16.05 -29.26
C GLY A 238 4.13 -15.04 -29.36
N GLY A 239 3.01 -15.23 -28.67
CA GLY A 239 1.85 -14.33 -28.75
C GLY A 239 1.10 -14.41 -30.08
N GLU A 240 1.32 -15.47 -30.90
CA GLU A 240 0.69 -15.62 -32.20
C GLU A 240 -0.82 -15.86 -32.10
N ARG A 241 -1.63 -15.14 -32.87
CA ARG A 241 -3.10 -15.31 -32.89
C ARG A 241 -3.56 -16.66 -33.44
N ASN A 242 -2.73 -17.34 -34.22
CA ASN A 242 -3.01 -18.65 -34.82
C ASN A 242 -2.76 -19.82 -33.86
N VAL A 243 -2.63 -19.59 -32.55
CA VAL A 243 -2.44 -20.63 -31.52
C VAL A 243 -3.65 -21.57 -31.38
N LEU A 244 -4.85 -21.06 -31.68
CA LEU A 244 -6.06 -21.87 -31.61
C LEU A 244 -6.02 -23.02 -32.61
N GLY A 245 -6.36 -24.23 -32.14
CA GLY A 245 -6.30 -25.46 -32.92
C GLY A 245 -4.94 -26.14 -32.95
N LYS A 246 -3.85 -25.49 -32.53
CA LYS A 246 -2.55 -26.15 -32.35
C LYS A 246 -2.63 -27.20 -31.23
N GLU A 247 -1.74 -28.20 -31.31
CA GLU A 247 -1.68 -29.28 -30.32
C GLU A 247 -0.53 -29.05 -29.34
N ILE A 248 -0.78 -29.43 -28.09
CA ILE A 248 0.22 -29.54 -27.03
C ILE A 248 0.10 -30.94 -26.41
N LEU A 249 1.22 -31.57 -26.13
CA LEU A 249 1.22 -32.86 -25.44
C LEU A 249 1.16 -32.60 -23.92
N LEU A 250 0.18 -33.20 -23.24
CA LEU A 250 0.07 -33.19 -21.79
C LEU A 250 0.13 -34.64 -21.30
N ASN A 251 1.12 -34.95 -20.46
CA ASN A 251 1.38 -36.32 -20.02
C ASN A 251 1.40 -37.31 -21.20
N ALA A 252 2.12 -36.95 -22.27
CA ALA A 252 2.26 -37.71 -23.53
C ALA A 252 0.94 -37.92 -24.33
N ARG A 253 -0.12 -37.19 -24.05
CA ARG A 253 -1.39 -37.21 -24.81
C ARG A 253 -1.61 -35.88 -25.52
N PRO A 254 -2.08 -35.88 -26.78
CA PRO A 254 -2.34 -34.64 -27.51
C PRO A 254 -3.61 -33.97 -27.04
N TYR A 255 -3.51 -32.66 -26.81
CA TYR A 255 -4.61 -31.74 -26.46
C TYR A 255 -4.63 -30.59 -27.45
N ARG A 256 -5.82 -30.21 -27.92
CA ARG A 256 -6.00 -29.09 -28.83
C ARG A 256 -6.30 -27.79 -28.05
N ILE A 257 -5.56 -26.73 -28.33
CA ILE A 257 -5.75 -25.42 -27.73
C ILE A 257 -7.05 -24.80 -28.27
N ILE A 258 -8.00 -24.51 -27.38
CA ILE A 258 -9.32 -23.92 -27.70
C ILE A 258 -9.47 -22.49 -27.22
N GLY A 259 -8.63 -22.05 -26.30
CA GLY A 259 -8.71 -20.69 -25.75
C GLY A 259 -7.43 -20.26 -25.07
N VAL A 260 -7.28 -18.94 -24.96
CA VAL A 260 -6.23 -18.25 -24.20
C VAL A 260 -6.90 -17.33 -23.20
N MET A 261 -6.52 -17.43 -21.93
CA MET A 261 -7.04 -16.55 -20.89
C MET A 261 -6.45 -15.14 -20.98
N PRO A 262 -7.12 -14.12 -20.46
CA PRO A 262 -6.60 -12.76 -20.44
C PRO A 262 -5.36 -12.63 -19.55
N ALA A 263 -4.53 -11.61 -19.81
CA ALA A 263 -3.37 -11.29 -18.97
C ALA A 263 -3.80 -11.08 -17.52
N GLY A 264 -3.03 -11.65 -16.58
CA GLY A 264 -3.33 -11.55 -15.13
C GLY A 264 -4.32 -12.60 -14.61
N PHE A 265 -4.94 -13.43 -15.44
CA PHE A 265 -5.73 -14.57 -14.96
C PHE A 265 -4.81 -15.75 -14.63
N ALA A 266 -4.79 -16.17 -13.38
CA ALA A 266 -3.84 -17.17 -12.89
C ALA A 266 -4.45 -18.16 -11.87
N PHE A 267 -5.77 -18.15 -11.69
CA PHE A 267 -6.48 -19.02 -10.74
C PHE A 267 -6.79 -20.41 -11.33
N PRO A 268 -6.71 -21.50 -10.54
CA PRO A 268 -6.34 -21.53 -9.14
C PRO A 268 -4.83 -21.36 -8.94
N HIS A 269 -4.44 -20.84 -7.74
CA HIS A 269 -3.04 -20.91 -7.32
C HIS A 269 -2.80 -22.28 -6.70
N GLY A 270 -1.73 -22.96 -7.08
CA GLY A 270 -1.38 -24.26 -6.53
C GLY A 270 -1.04 -24.16 -5.04
N THR A 271 -1.99 -24.41 -4.18
CA THR A 271 -1.81 -24.40 -2.71
C THR A 271 -1.76 -25.80 -2.12
N GLU A 272 -2.23 -26.84 -2.83
CA GLU A 272 -2.51 -28.16 -2.25
C GLU A 272 -1.48 -29.24 -2.62
N ASN A 273 -0.70 -29.06 -3.67
CA ASN A 273 0.37 -29.99 -4.03
C ASN A 273 1.74 -29.32 -3.83
N LEU A 274 2.63 -29.96 -3.07
CA LEU A 274 4.04 -29.55 -2.88
C LEU A 274 4.76 -29.19 -4.19
N GLU A 275 4.34 -29.79 -5.31
CA GLU A 275 4.92 -29.57 -6.63
C GLU A 275 4.41 -28.31 -7.36
N THR A 276 3.26 -27.78 -6.95
CA THR A 276 2.60 -26.61 -7.57
C THR A 276 2.43 -25.45 -6.59
N VAL A 277 2.87 -25.59 -5.34
CA VAL A 277 2.82 -24.53 -4.34
C VAL A 277 3.47 -23.25 -4.87
N GLY A 278 2.72 -22.16 -4.83
CA GLY A 278 3.17 -20.84 -5.27
C GLY A 278 3.22 -20.62 -6.77
N LYS A 279 2.84 -21.60 -7.60
CA LYS A 279 2.79 -21.43 -9.06
C LYS A 279 1.40 -21.03 -9.52
N THR A 280 1.35 -20.11 -10.46
CA THR A 280 0.14 -19.75 -11.19
C THR A 280 -0.25 -20.86 -12.17
N THR A 281 -1.54 -21.12 -12.33
CA THR A 281 -2.01 -22.12 -13.28
C THR A 281 -1.79 -21.65 -14.71
N ASP A 282 -1.11 -22.48 -15.51
CA ASP A 282 -0.83 -22.21 -16.91
C ASP A 282 -1.78 -22.93 -17.86
N ILE A 283 -2.40 -24.02 -17.41
CA ILE A 283 -3.15 -24.95 -18.26
C ILE A 283 -4.44 -25.38 -17.55
N TRP A 284 -5.59 -25.25 -18.24
CA TRP A 284 -6.87 -25.78 -17.79
C TRP A 284 -7.38 -26.81 -18.76
N VAL A 285 -7.68 -28.02 -18.26
CA VAL A 285 -8.25 -29.12 -19.03
C VAL A 285 -9.63 -29.50 -18.50
N PRO A 286 -10.56 -29.97 -19.35
CA PRO A 286 -11.85 -30.42 -18.89
C PRO A 286 -11.74 -31.58 -17.90
N TRP A 287 -12.49 -31.50 -16.81
CA TRP A 287 -12.65 -32.64 -15.90
C TRP A 287 -13.75 -33.57 -16.43
N ALA A 288 -13.36 -34.46 -17.34
CA ALA A 288 -14.26 -35.41 -17.98
C ALA A 288 -14.52 -36.58 -17.03
N MET A 289 -15.65 -36.56 -16.32
CA MET A 289 -16.09 -37.59 -15.39
C MET A 289 -17.17 -38.50 -16.00
N THR A 290 -17.01 -39.80 -15.81
CA THR A 290 -18.11 -40.77 -16.10
C THR A 290 -19.29 -40.56 -15.13
N PRO A 291 -20.51 -41.07 -15.46
CA PRO A 291 -21.63 -41.00 -14.51
C PRO A 291 -21.34 -41.66 -13.17
N GLN A 292 -20.54 -42.72 -13.15
CA GLN A 292 -20.11 -43.40 -11.94
C GLN A 292 -19.18 -42.52 -11.08
N GLU A 293 -18.17 -41.89 -11.69
CA GLU A 293 -17.27 -40.95 -10.99
C GLU A 293 -18.05 -39.73 -10.48
N ARG A 294 -19.02 -39.21 -11.22
CA ARG A 294 -19.86 -38.08 -10.74
C ARG A 294 -20.74 -38.46 -9.54
N ALA A 295 -21.09 -39.73 -9.38
CA ALA A 295 -21.90 -40.22 -8.27
C ALA A 295 -21.02 -40.74 -7.11
N SER A 296 -19.70 -40.83 -7.30
CA SER A 296 -18.80 -41.43 -6.34
C SER A 296 -18.63 -40.53 -5.12
N ARG A 297 -18.60 -41.15 -3.94
CA ARG A 297 -18.32 -40.51 -2.64
C ARG A 297 -17.03 -41.02 -2.01
N ASN A 298 -16.24 -41.81 -2.75
CA ASN A 298 -15.00 -42.42 -2.28
C ASN A 298 -13.79 -41.93 -3.11
N ASP A 299 -13.95 -40.95 -3.97
CA ASP A 299 -12.88 -40.39 -4.76
C ASP A 299 -12.13 -39.31 -3.97
N ASP A 300 -10.94 -38.96 -4.44
CA ASP A 300 -10.18 -37.84 -3.89
C ASP A 300 -11.01 -36.54 -4.03
N PRO A 301 -11.10 -35.74 -2.95
CA PRO A 301 -11.87 -34.51 -2.98
C PRO A 301 -11.25 -33.51 -3.97
N GLY A 302 -12.09 -32.79 -4.67
CA GLY A 302 -11.69 -31.63 -5.48
C GLY A 302 -11.97 -30.34 -4.74
N ASN A 303 -11.44 -29.24 -5.23
CA ASN A 303 -11.81 -27.92 -4.75
C ASN A 303 -13.12 -27.46 -5.39
N ALA A 304 -13.97 -26.76 -4.66
CA ALA A 304 -15.22 -26.24 -5.18
C ALA A 304 -15.41 -24.76 -4.92
N ILE A 305 -15.91 -24.07 -5.93
CA ILE A 305 -16.29 -22.65 -5.87
C ILE A 305 -17.74 -22.47 -6.28
N GLY A 306 -18.37 -21.45 -5.76
CA GLY A 306 -19.73 -21.07 -6.10
C GLY A 306 -19.88 -19.56 -6.27
N ARG A 307 -20.87 -19.17 -7.07
CA ARG A 307 -21.32 -17.78 -7.17
C ARG A 307 -22.72 -17.66 -6.58
N LEU A 308 -22.86 -16.86 -5.55
CA LEU A 308 -24.15 -16.57 -4.94
C LEU A 308 -25.09 -15.82 -5.90
N ARG A 309 -26.38 -16.07 -5.83
CA ARG A 309 -27.37 -15.26 -6.55
C ARG A 309 -27.45 -13.85 -5.97
N PRO A 310 -27.87 -12.84 -6.76
CA PRO A 310 -28.12 -11.50 -6.24
C PRO A 310 -29.09 -11.53 -5.05
N GLY A 311 -28.74 -10.83 -3.97
CA GLY A 311 -29.57 -10.72 -2.77
C GLY A 311 -29.47 -11.89 -1.79
N ILE A 312 -28.72 -12.94 -2.09
CA ILE A 312 -28.43 -14.04 -1.16
C ILE A 312 -27.17 -13.68 -0.34
N ASN A 313 -27.27 -13.78 0.98
CA ASN A 313 -26.14 -13.59 1.87
C ASN A 313 -25.43 -14.92 2.19
N LEU A 314 -24.22 -14.81 2.72
CA LEU A 314 -23.37 -15.96 3.06
C LEU A 314 -24.06 -16.92 4.04
N SER A 315 -24.75 -16.38 5.07
CA SER A 315 -25.41 -17.18 6.09
C SER A 315 -26.55 -18.04 5.54
N GLN A 316 -27.29 -17.53 4.54
CA GLN A 316 -28.35 -18.28 3.86
C GLN A 316 -27.75 -19.43 3.03
N ALA A 317 -26.68 -19.14 2.27
CA ALA A 317 -26.00 -20.17 1.49
C ALA A 317 -25.37 -21.25 2.40
N GLN A 318 -24.76 -20.84 3.52
CA GLN A 318 -24.23 -21.74 4.52
C GLN A 318 -25.30 -22.66 5.12
N ALA A 319 -26.46 -22.10 5.49
CA ALA A 319 -27.57 -22.89 6.04
C ALA A 319 -28.13 -23.90 5.03
N GLU A 320 -28.23 -23.51 3.75
CA GLU A 320 -28.70 -24.40 2.69
C GLU A 320 -27.73 -25.55 2.43
N ILE A 321 -26.43 -25.28 2.28
CA ILE A 321 -25.39 -26.30 2.10
C ILE A 321 -25.35 -27.24 3.31
N ALA A 322 -25.35 -26.71 4.53
CA ALA A 322 -25.34 -27.52 5.75
C ALA A 322 -26.58 -28.44 5.84
N ALA A 323 -27.77 -27.94 5.47
CA ALA A 323 -29.00 -28.71 5.46
C ALA A 323 -28.96 -29.87 4.43
N ILE A 324 -28.38 -29.65 3.26
CA ILE A 324 -28.19 -30.69 2.26
C ILE A 324 -27.18 -31.73 2.74
N THR A 325 -26.01 -31.27 3.21
CA THR A 325 -24.92 -32.14 3.68
C THR A 325 -25.32 -32.99 4.88
N SER A 326 -26.17 -32.47 5.76
CA SER A 326 -26.67 -33.24 6.93
C SER A 326 -27.37 -34.56 6.58
N ARG A 327 -27.82 -34.70 5.33
CA ARG A 327 -28.49 -35.91 4.79
C ARG A 327 -27.47 -36.91 4.21
N PHE A 328 -26.19 -36.54 4.10
CA PHE A 328 -25.17 -37.41 3.55
C PHE A 328 -24.72 -38.45 4.58
N ASP A 329 -24.45 -39.65 4.09
CA ASP A 329 -23.79 -40.66 4.89
C ASP A 329 -22.29 -40.39 5.00
N PRO A 330 -21.63 -40.82 6.08
CA PRO A 330 -20.18 -40.67 6.19
C PRO A 330 -19.47 -41.29 4.97
N PRO A 331 -18.53 -40.57 4.30
CA PRO A 331 -17.87 -41.03 3.08
C PRO A 331 -17.00 -42.26 3.31
N PHE A 332 -16.52 -42.49 4.54
CA PHE A 332 -15.73 -43.64 4.91
C PHE A 332 -16.45 -44.42 5.99
N GLN A 333 -16.74 -45.69 5.73
CA GLN A 333 -17.48 -46.59 6.67
C GLN A 333 -16.85 -46.73 8.08
N GLN A 334 -15.61 -46.31 8.28
CA GLN A 334 -14.88 -46.41 9.55
C GLN A 334 -15.00 -45.17 10.45
N GLN A 335 -15.53 -44.06 9.93
CA GLN A 335 -15.67 -42.82 10.72
C GLN A 335 -17.13 -42.51 10.93
N ASN A 336 -17.60 -42.68 12.17
CA ASN A 336 -18.98 -42.42 12.59
C ASN A 336 -19.31 -40.91 12.61
N GLN A 337 -18.58 -40.10 11.79
CA GLN A 337 -18.68 -38.64 11.76
C GLN A 337 -19.23 -38.20 10.42
N LYS A 338 -20.32 -37.40 10.46
CA LYS A 338 -20.95 -36.84 9.28
C LYS A 338 -20.15 -35.67 8.73
N PRO A 339 -20.04 -35.56 7.40
CA PRO A 339 -19.41 -34.40 6.79
C PRO A 339 -20.20 -33.11 7.11
N GLN A 340 -19.52 -31.99 7.08
CA GLN A 340 -20.12 -30.67 7.30
C GLN A 340 -19.92 -29.82 6.05
N GLY A 341 -21.00 -29.31 5.49
CA GLY A 341 -20.90 -28.34 4.39
C GLY A 341 -20.54 -26.96 4.94
N VAL A 342 -19.45 -26.38 4.46
CA VAL A 342 -18.96 -25.07 4.87
C VAL A 342 -18.81 -24.17 3.67
N VAL A 343 -19.31 -22.93 3.79
CA VAL A 343 -19.23 -21.88 2.75
C VAL A 343 -18.39 -20.74 3.30
N ARG A 344 -17.31 -20.36 2.57
CA ARG A 344 -16.43 -19.27 2.95
C ARG A 344 -16.32 -18.21 1.87
N PRO A 345 -16.16 -16.93 2.22
CA PRO A 345 -15.88 -15.89 1.23
C PRO A 345 -14.61 -16.20 0.45
N PHE A 346 -14.65 -15.95 -0.85
CA PHE A 346 -13.52 -16.24 -1.75
C PHE A 346 -12.28 -15.39 -1.45
N ASP A 347 -12.47 -14.14 -1.08
CA ASP A 347 -11.41 -13.23 -0.69
C ASP A 347 -10.74 -13.65 0.63
N GLU A 348 -11.52 -14.13 1.59
CA GLU A 348 -11.01 -14.64 2.87
C GLU A 348 -10.13 -15.87 2.67
N GLU A 349 -10.48 -16.75 1.77
CA GLU A 349 -9.70 -17.95 1.46
C GLU A 349 -8.37 -17.62 0.78
N ILE A 350 -8.41 -16.75 -0.23
CA ILE A 350 -7.17 -16.36 -0.93
C ILE A 350 -6.25 -15.52 -0.04
N THR A 351 -6.79 -14.68 0.84
CA THR A 351 -6.00 -13.69 1.61
C THR A 351 -5.87 -14.04 3.09
N GLY A 352 -6.78 -14.88 3.63
CA GLY A 352 -6.98 -15.07 5.07
C GLY A 352 -5.74 -15.55 5.82
N GLY A 353 -5.00 -16.49 5.26
CA GLY A 353 -3.75 -16.99 5.85
C GLY A 353 -2.66 -15.91 5.94
N SER A 354 -2.60 -14.99 4.99
CA SER A 354 -1.58 -13.94 4.91
C SER A 354 -1.97 -12.65 5.62
N ARG A 355 -3.27 -12.39 5.84
CA ARG A 355 -3.78 -11.12 6.37
C ARG A 355 -3.17 -10.73 7.71
N ARG A 356 -3.17 -11.65 8.68
CA ARG A 356 -2.60 -11.40 10.02
C ARG A 356 -1.10 -11.12 9.95
N ALA A 357 -0.37 -11.92 9.19
CA ALA A 357 1.07 -11.76 9.01
C ALA A 357 1.40 -10.41 8.36
N LEU A 358 0.71 -10.03 7.29
CA LEU A 358 0.91 -8.75 6.59
C LEU A 358 0.59 -7.54 7.48
N LEU A 359 -0.47 -7.60 8.29
CA LEU A 359 -0.81 -6.52 9.22
C LEU A 359 0.24 -6.38 10.34
N ILE A 360 0.75 -7.50 10.87
CA ILE A 360 1.85 -7.49 11.85
C ILE A 360 3.12 -6.90 11.21
N PHE A 361 3.43 -7.30 9.99
CA PHE A 361 4.56 -6.76 9.23
C PHE A 361 4.41 -5.25 9.00
N MET A 362 3.22 -4.79 8.60
CA MET A 362 2.92 -3.38 8.45
C MET A 362 3.11 -2.61 9.76
N ALA A 363 2.61 -3.13 10.88
CA ALA A 363 2.82 -2.52 12.19
C ALA A 363 4.30 -2.43 12.55
N ALA A 364 5.08 -3.50 12.30
CA ALA A 364 6.51 -3.52 12.58
C ALA A 364 7.28 -2.47 11.76
N VAL A 365 7.01 -2.35 10.45
CA VAL A 365 7.72 -1.34 9.63
C VAL A 365 7.29 0.09 9.95
N LEU A 366 6.05 0.31 10.40
CA LEU A 366 5.61 1.62 10.91
C LEU A 366 6.35 1.99 12.21
N LEU A 367 6.63 1.02 13.10
CA LEU A 367 7.46 1.25 14.28
C LEU A 367 8.90 1.59 13.89
N VAL A 368 9.47 0.91 12.90
CA VAL A 368 10.80 1.25 12.34
C VAL A 368 10.81 2.67 11.79
N LEU A 369 9.76 3.09 11.08
CA LEU A 369 9.64 4.45 10.59
C LEU A 369 9.53 5.47 11.73
N LEU A 370 8.80 5.16 12.81
CA LEU A 370 8.73 6.03 13.99
C LEU A 370 10.09 6.19 14.66
N ILE A 371 10.89 5.12 14.74
CA ILE A 371 12.29 5.19 15.23
C ILE A 371 13.12 6.07 14.29
N ALA A 372 13.00 5.92 12.98
CA ALA A 372 13.69 6.75 11.99
C ALA A 372 13.33 8.24 12.16
N CYS A 373 12.04 8.55 12.33
CA CYS A 373 11.57 9.92 12.59
C CYS A 373 12.09 10.48 13.92
N SER A 374 12.13 9.67 14.99
CA SER A 374 12.69 10.04 16.29
C SER A 374 14.18 10.38 16.19
N ASN A 375 14.96 9.57 15.47
CA ASN A 375 16.37 9.79 15.21
C ASN A 375 16.62 11.10 14.46
N VAL A 376 15.84 11.35 13.39
CA VAL A 376 15.95 12.61 12.63
C VAL A 376 15.51 13.80 13.49
N ALA A 377 14.48 13.66 14.33
CA ALA A 377 14.08 14.70 15.29
C ALA A 377 15.16 14.99 16.31
N GLY A 378 15.82 13.95 16.86
CA GLY A 378 16.96 14.08 17.77
C GLY A 378 18.14 14.81 17.14
N LEU A 379 18.49 14.45 15.92
CA LEU A 379 19.52 15.14 15.12
C LEU A 379 19.13 16.61 14.85
N GLY A 380 17.86 16.88 14.55
CA GLY A 380 17.31 18.22 14.37
C GLY A 380 17.41 19.08 15.64
N LEU A 381 17.10 18.50 16.82
CA LEU A 381 17.25 19.16 18.11
C LEU A 381 18.71 19.52 18.44
N ALA A 382 19.65 18.58 18.22
CA ALA A 382 21.08 18.82 18.42
C ALA A 382 21.56 19.99 17.55
N ARG A 383 21.08 20.08 16.31
CA ARG A 383 21.38 21.17 15.38
C ARG A 383 20.72 22.49 15.79
N ALA A 384 19.45 22.47 16.23
CA ALA A 384 18.74 23.64 16.68
C ALA A 384 19.42 24.29 17.90
N SER A 385 19.95 23.50 18.82
CA SER A 385 20.71 24.01 19.98
C SER A 385 22.01 24.74 19.57
N GLY A 386 22.72 24.27 18.54
CA GLY A 386 23.86 24.94 17.95
C GLY A 386 23.53 26.27 17.24
N ARG A 387 22.28 26.47 16.84
CA ARG A 387 21.76 27.66 16.11
C ARG A 387 20.90 28.55 16.99
N ALA A 388 20.82 28.28 18.29
CA ALA A 388 19.98 29.03 19.22
C ALA A 388 20.25 30.54 19.18
N ARG A 389 21.54 30.95 19.03
CA ARG A 389 21.91 32.36 18.92
C ARG A 389 21.38 33.02 17.65
N GLU A 390 21.43 32.34 16.51
CA GLU A 390 20.89 32.82 15.24
C GLU A 390 19.35 33.00 15.31
N ILE A 391 18.66 31.99 15.89
CA ILE A 391 17.18 32.03 16.10
C ILE A 391 16.81 33.17 17.04
N SER A 392 17.57 33.39 18.13
CA SER A 392 17.33 34.47 19.08
C SER A 392 17.49 35.85 18.45
N VAL A 393 18.53 36.05 17.60
CA VAL A 393 18.73 37.31 16.87
C VAL A 393 17.55 37.58 15.91
N ARG A 394 17.09 36.57 15.18
CA ARG A 394 15.92 36.72 14.28
C ARG A 394 14.62 37.04 15.06
N ALA A 395 14.42 36.40 16.20
CA ALA A 395 13.29 36.69 17.08
C ALA A 395 13.35 38.13 17.64
N ALA A 396 14.56 38.62 17.99
CA ALA A 396 14.79 39.99 18.43
C ALA A 396 14.53 41.03 17.32
N LEU A 397 14.76 40.67 16.05
CA LEU A 397 14.48 41.48 14.86
C LEU A 397 13.01 41.41 14.42
N GLY A 398 12.11 40.78 15.20
CA GLY A 398 10.67 40.77 14.96
C GLY A 398 10.12 39.55 14.18
N ALA A 399 10.92 38.50 13.96
CA ALA A 399 10.41 37.29 13.32
C ALA A 399 9.33 36.60 14.19
N SER A 400 8.14 36.37 13.64
CA SER A 400 7.04 35.68 14.32
C SER A 400 7.40 34.22 14.60
N ARG A 401 6.87 33.66 15.70
CA ARG A 401 7.10 32.24 16.05
C ARG A 401 6.62 31.30 14.94
N LEU A 402 5.52 31.63 14.28
CA LEU A 402 4.96 30.85 13.19
C LEU A 402 5.93 30.77 11.99
N ARG A 403 6.61 31.87 11.68
CA ARG A 403 7.62 31.94 10.61
C ARG A 403 8.82 31.04 10.90
N LEU A 404 9.29 31.02 12.16
CA LEU A 404 10.38 30.14 12.59
C LEU A 404 9.98 28.66 12.51
N VAL A 405 8.79 28.32 12.98
CA VAL A 405 8.23 26.95 12.89
C VAL A 405 8.10 26.52 11.44
N ARG A 406 7.52 27.35 10.57
CA ARG A 406 7.36 27.06 9.14
C ARG A 406 8.70 26.84 8.45
N GLN A 407 9.71 27.63 8.76
CA GLN A 407 11.03 27.46 8.20
C GLN A 407 11.67 26.12 8.60
N LEU A 408 11.56 25.70 9.87
CA LEU A 408 12.07 24.42 10.35
C LEU A 408 11.31 23.23 9.76
N LEU A 409 9.98 23.37 9.59
CA LEU A 409 9.17 22.38 8.89
C LEU A 409 9.53 22.26 7.40
N ALA A 410 9.84 23.37 6.73
CA ALA A 410 10.31 23.36 5.34
C ALA A 410 11.67 22.65 5.19
N GLU A 411 12.59 22.83 6.15
CA GLU A 411 13.86 22.08 6.19
C GLU A 411 13.59 20.57 6.32
N SER A 412 12.70 20.17 7.25
CA SER A 412 12.31 18.77 7.46
C SER A 412 11.58 18.20 6.24
N LEU A 413 10.75 19.01 5.57
CA LEU A 413 10.05 18.62 4.34
C LEU A 413 11.04 18.30 3.20
N CYS A 414 12.07 19.12 3.01
CA CYS A 414 13.11 18.85 2.02
C CYS A 414 13.83 17.52 2.27
N VAL A 415 14.17 17.24 3.54
CA VAL A 415 14.80 15.97 3.92
C VAL A 415 13.87 14.80 3.71
N ALA A 416 12.60 14.93 4.13
CA ALA A 416 11.61 13.86 4.00
C ALA A 416 11.22 13.57 2.55
N LEU A 417 11.12 14.59 1.70
CA LEU A 417 10.88 14.42 0.26
C LEU A 417 12.08 13.75 -0.43
N ALA A 418 13.30 14.17 -0.12
CA ALA A 418 14.50 13.51 -0.64
C ALA A 418 14.58 12.04 -0.17
N GLY A 419 14.30 11.80 1.13
CA GLY A 419 14.18 10.47 1.70
C GLY A 419 13.05 9.65 1.05
N GLY A 420 11.91 10.28 0.74
CA GLY A 420 10.78 9.66 0.06
C GLY A 420 11.11 9.22 -1.37
N VAL A 421 11.80 10.08 -2.16
CA VAL A 421 12.22 9.73 -3.53
C VAL A 421 13.22 8.56 -3.50
N LEU A 422 14.23 8.61 -2.64
CA LEU A 422 15.17 7.50 -2.47
C LEU A 422 14.49 6.26 -1.88
N GLY A 423 13.52 6.45 -1.00
CA GLY A 423 12.70 5.39 -0.43
C GLY A 423 11.86 4.67 -1.49
N ILE A 424 11.25 5.39 -2.45
CA ILE A 424 10.53 4.79 -3.59
C ILE A 424 11.51 3.97 -4.44
N ALA A 425 12.70 4.49 -4.73
CA ALA A 425 13.72 3.75 -5.46
C ALA A 425 14.14 2.47 -4.72
N ALA A 426 14.36 2.55 -3.41
CA ALA A 426 14.65 1.40 -2.57
C ALA A 426 13.48 0.40 -2.54
N ALA A 427 12.24 0.87 -2.39
CA ALA A 427 11.05 0.05 -2.42
C ALA A 427 10.91 -0.72 -3.74
N PHE A 428 11.19 -0.05 -4.88
CA PHE A 428 11.18 -0.69 -6.19
C PHE A 428 12.15 -1.88 -6.25
N TRP A 429 13.37 -1.71 -5.77
CA TRP A 429 14.36 -2.79 -5.74
C TRP A 429 13.98 -3.91 -4.75
N ILE A 430 13.45 -3.56 -3.57
CA ILE A 430 12.98 -4.52 -2.58
C ILE A 430 11.83 -5.37 -3.16
N VAL A 431 10.83 -4.73 -3.76
CA VAL A 431 9.69 -5.42 -4.38
C VAL A 431 10.16 -6.33 -5.50
N ARG A 432 11.04 -5.83 -6.39
CA ARG A 432 11.57 -6.62 -7.50
C ARG A 432 12.36 -7.83 -7.00
N PHE A 433 13.22 -7.63 -6.01
CA PHE A 433 13.96 -8.73 -5.38
C PHE A 433 13.01 -9.76 -4.76
N LEU A 434 11.95 -9.31 -4.10
CA LEU A 434 10.96 -10.19 -3.48
C LEU A 434 10.20 -11.00 -4.52
N VAL A 435 9.82 -10.37 -5.63
CA VAL A 435 9.15 -11.06 -6.77
C VAL A 435 10.10 -12.06 -7.43
N ASP A 436 11.36 -11.68 -7.67
CA ASP A 436 12.35 -12.57 -8.30
C ASP A 436 12.74 -13.78 -7.41
N PHE A 437 12.75 -13.58 -6.08
CA PHE A 437 13.10 -14.64 -5.12
C PHE A 437 11.96 -15.63 -4.87
N HIS A 438 10.72 -15.29 -5.25
CA HIS A 438 9.51 -16.11 -5.11
C HIS A 438 9.43 -16.86 -3.76
N PRO A 439 9.38 -16.19 -2.60
CA PRO A 439 9.16 -16.88 -1.34
C PRO A 439 7.84 -17.63 -1.40
N ALA A 440 7.91 -18.96 -1.16
CA ALA A 440 6.74 -19.82 -1.13
C ALA A 440 5.67 -19.26 -0.16
N ASN A 441 4.39 -19.30 -0.56
CA ASN A 441 3.20 -18.98 0.25
C ASN A 441 2.77 -17.51 0.37
N ILE A 442 3.23 -16.57 -0.46
CA ILE A 442 2.61 -15.24 -0.53
C ILE A 442 1.70 -15.19 -1.77
N PRO A 443 0.37 -15.16 -1.57
CA PRO A 443 -0.55 -15.08 -2.71
C PRO A 443 -0.38 -13.74 -3.44
N ARG A 444 -0.57 -13.73 -4.75
CA ARG A 444 -0.57 -12.52 -5.60
C ARG A 444 0.72 -11.69 -5.55
N LEU A 445 1.85 -12.31 -5.20
CA LEU A 445 3.15 -11.63 -5.14
C LEU A 445 3.54 -11.03 -6.49
N GLU A 446 3.25 -11.72 -7.59
CA GLU A 446 3.54 -11.27 -8.96
C GLU A 446 2.75 -10.00 -9.36
N GLU A 447 1.60 -9.75 -8.71
CA GLU A 447 0.79 -8.55 -8.93
C GLU A 447 1.32 -7.33 -8.15
N THR A 448 2.34 -7.51 -7.29
CA THR A 448 2.88 -6.44 -6.48
C THR A 448 3.59 -5.42 -7.34
N SER A 449 3.06 -4.21 -7.38
CA SER A 449 3.61 -3.10 -8.16
C SER A 449 3.49 -1.78 -7.41
N ILE A 450 4.35 -0.83 -7.77
CA ILE A 450 4.23 0.55 -7.25
C ILE A 450 3.24 1.30 -8.14
N ASP A 451 2.00 1.34 -7.73
CA ASP A 451 0.89 2.02 -8.39
C ASP A 451 0.59 3.41 -7.77
N GLY A 452 -0.44 4.09 -8.30
CA GLY A 452 -0.85 5.42 -7.80
C GLY A 452 -1.27 5.41 -6.32
N ARG A 453 -1.85 4.31 -5.80
CA ARG A 453 -2.23 4.17 -4.38
C ARG A 453 -0.98 4.11 -3.50
N VAL A 454 0.04 3.36 -3.93
CA VAL A 454 1.32 3.25 -3.23
C VAL A 454 2.06 4.59 -3.24
N LEU A 455 2.06 5.31 -4.35
CA LEU A 455 2.68 6.64 -4.43
C LEU A 455 1.99 7.65 -3.52
N LEU A 456 0.65 7.64 -3.47
CA LEU A 456 -0.13 8.48 -2.56
C LEU A 456 0.18 8.13 -1.10
N PHE A 457 0.21 6.85 -0.75
CA PHE A 457 0.59 6.40 0.58
C PHE A 457 1.99 6.89 0.96
N THR A 458 2.97 6.72 0.07
CA THR A 458 4.35 7.18 0.29
C THR A 458 4.42 8.68 0.49
N LEU A 459 3.65 9.46 -0.26
CA LEU A 459 3.54 10.90 -0.06
C LEU A 459 2.97 11.23 1.32
N CYS A 460 1.87 10.57 1.73
CA CYS A 460 1.27 10.76 3.06
C CYS A 460 2.26 10.41 4.18
N VAL A 461 2.98 9.30 4.04
CA VAL A 461 4.01 8.86 4.99
C VAL A 461 5.17 9.86 5.05
N SER A 462 5.63 10.38 3.91
CA SER A 462 6.67 11.41 3.87
C SER A 462 6.25 12.72 4.54
N LEU A 463 4.99 13.12 4.34
CA LEU A 463 4.42 14.29 5.02
C LEU A 463 4.28 14.05 6.54
N ALA A 464 3.82 12.87 6.94
CA ALA A 464 3.75 12.49 8.36
C ALA A 464 5.14 12.47 9.00
N ALA A 465 6.14 11.91 8.30
CA ALA A 465 7.54 11.92 8.75
C ALA A 465 8.09 13.36 8.90
N THR A 466 7.71 14.28 8.00
CA THR A 466 8.04 15.71 8.10
C THR A 466 7.49 16.32 9.39
N VAL A 467 6.21 16.06 9.68
CA VAL A 467 5.55 16.59 10.90
C VAL A 467 6.19 15.98 12.15
N LEU A 468 6.36 14.66 12.19
CA LEU A 468 6.92 13.97 13.35
C LEU A 468 8.38 14.36 13.64
N SER A 469 9.21 14.47 12.60
CA SER A 469 10.63 14.82 12.77
C SER A 469 10.87 16.33 12.91
N GLY A 470 9.99 17.19 12.34
CA GLY A 470 10.18 18.64 12.28
C GLY A 470 9.43 19.42 13.35
N LEU A 471 8.23 18.98 13.76
CA LEU A 471 7.40 19.74 14.71
C LEU A 471 8.07 19.86 16.08
N PHE A 472 8.72 18.80 16.53
CA PHE A 472 9.33 18.74 17.83
C PHE A 472 10.55 19.68 17.98
N PRO A 473 11.55 19.70 17.06
CA PRO A 473 12.60 20.71 17.06
C PRO A 473 12.07 22.14 16.90
N ALA A 474 11.03 22.31 16.06
CA ALA A 474 10.43 23.61 15.80
C ALA A 474 9.78 24.20 17.05
N TRP A 475 9.00 23.40 17.80
CA TRP A 475 8.35 23.83 19.03
C TRP A 475 9.38 24.13 20.14
N SER A 476 10.39 23.29 20.28
CA SER A 476 11.48 23.50 21.26
C SER A 476 12.29 24.75 20.94
N GLY A 477 12.62 24.98 19.66
CA GLY A 477 13.38 26.15 19.20
C GLY A 477 12.61 27.47 19.35
N SER A 478 11.28 27.44 19.23
CA SER A 478 10.44 28.66 19.37
C SER A 478 10.24 29.14 20.83
N ARG A 479 10.58 28.33 21.82
CA ARG A 479 10.47 28.62 23.26
C ARG A 479 11.75 29.11 23.93
N CYS A 480 12.83 29.40 23.17
CA CYS A 480 14.06 29.94 23.71
C CYS A 480 13.82 31.34 24.33
N ASN A 481 14.10 31.50 25.65
CA ASN A 481 14.03 32.77 26.35
C ASN A 481 15.19 33.68 25.90
N LEU A 482 14.83 34.83 25.28
CA LEU A 482 15.80 35.85 24.85
C LEU A 482 16.77 36.28 25.96
N ASN A 483 16.29 36.38 27.20
CA ASN A 483 17.10 36.84 28.34
C ASN A 483 18.22 35.86 28.74
N GLU A 484 18.03 34.57 28.56
CA GLU A 484 19.07 33.56 28.84
C GLU A 484 20.07 33.43 27.70
N ALA A 485 19.67 33.64 26.45
CA ALA A 485 20.55 33.59 25.29
C ALA A 485 21.48 34.80 25.22
N MET A 486 21.10 35.95 25.76
CA MET A 486 21.91 37.18 25.78
C MET A 486 22.87 37.29 26.98
N LYS A 487 22.58 36.63 28.09
CA LYS A 487 23.45 36.60 29.28
C LYS A 487 24.58 35.60 29.09
N GLY A 488 25.45 35.77 28.14
CA GLY A 488 26.73 35.14 27.79
C GLY A 488 27.46 34.17 28.75
N SER A 489 26.76 33.61 29.74
CA SER A 489 27.30 32.66 30.70
C SER A 489 27.10 31.24 30.21
N GLY A 490 28.17 30.63 29.82
CA GLY A 490 28.42 29.28 29.37
C GLY A 490 27.37 28.23 29.58
N ALA A 491 27.17 27.43 28.57
CA ALA A 491 26.75 25.99 28.48
C ALA A 491 25.81 25.37 29.55
N ARG A 492 25.44 26.05 30.64
CA ARG A 492 24.64 25.51 31.75
C ARG A 492 23.15 25.91 31.76
N GLY A 493 22.76 27.00 31.08
CA GLY A 493 21.39 27.57 31.17
C GLY A 493 20.34 26.90 30.28
N VAL A 494 20.73 26.27 29.16
CA VAL A 494 19.80 25.62 28.22
C VAL A 494 19.45 24.16 28.61
N LYS A 495 19.98 23.66 29.70
CA LYS A 495 19.92 22.25 30.11
C LYS A 495 18.58 21.76 30.66
N GLY A 496 17.60 22.62 31.01
CA GLY A 496 16.42 22.15 31.75
C GLY A 496 15.29 21.58 30.89
N GLY A 497 14.92 22.21 29.82
CA GLY A 497 13.74 21.85 29.01
C GLY A 497 14.03 20.89 27.85
N THR A 498 15.03 21.21 27.05
CA THR A 498 15.46 20.38 25.89
C THR A 498 16.02 19.03 26.31
N SER A 499 16.68 18.96 27.49
CA SER A 499 17.24 17.71 28.05
C SER A 499 16.16 16.71 28.48
N ARG A 500 15.00 17.14 28.97
CA ARG A 500 13.89 16.23 29.35
C ARG A 500 13.21 15.62 28.13
N LEU A 501 12.99 16.43 27.11
CA LEU A 501 12.36 16.01 25.88
C LEU A 501 13.28 15.08 25.08
N HIS A 502 14.57 15.40 24.99
CA HIS A 502 15.55 14.51 24.34
C HIS A 502 15.68 13.16 25.07
N ARG A 503 15.66 13.14 26.39
CA ARG A 503 15.61 11.91 27.19
C ARG A 503 14.33 11.12 26.94
N GLY A 504 13.18 11.80 26.84
CA GLY A 504 11.90 11.16 26.50
C GLY A 504 11.91 10.47 25.13
N LEU A 505 12.51 11.12 24.13
CA LEU A 505 12.68 10.51 22.79
C LEU A 505 13.58 9.28 22.84
N ILE A 506 14.72 9.34 23.54
CA ILE A 506 15.63 8.19 23.68
C ILE A 506 14.93 7.03 24.40
N VAL A 507 14.18 7.31 25.47
CA VAL A 507 13.42 6.26 26.18
C VAL A 507 12.37 5.63 25.29
N ALA A 508 11.62 6.44 24.51
CA ALA A 508 10.65 5.94 23.57
C ALA A 508 11.30 5.08 22.46
N GLU A 509 12.44 5.51 21.94
CA GLU A 509 13.21 4.79 20.92
C GLU A 509 13.71 3.44 21.44
N ILE A 510 14.30 3.41 22.64
CA ILE A 510 14.75 2.17 23.28
C ILE A 510 13.55 1.25 23.52
N GLY A 511 12.42 1.78 24.01
CA GLY A 511 11.18 1.02 24.22
C GLY A 511 10.66 0.39 22.92
N LEU A 512 10.58 1.17 21.84
CA LEU A 512 10.15 0.68 20.52
C LEU A 512 11.11 -0.37 19.98
N THR A 513 12.41 -0.16 20.14
CA THR A 513 13.45 -1.11 19.70
C THR A 513 13.34 -2.43 20.45
N ILE A 514 13.11 -2.41 21.77
CA ILE A 514 12.90 -3.62 22.59
C ILE A 514 11.64 -4.36 22.11
N VAL A 515 10.53 -3.66 21.89
CA VAL A 515 9.29 -4.26 21.37
C VAL A 515 9.53 -4.96 20.04
N LEU A 516 10.23 -4.30 19.11
CA LEU A 516 10.57 -4.90 17.81
C LEU A 516 11.50 -6.11 17.95
N LEU A 517 12.48 -6.04 18.82
CA LEU A 517 13.45 -7.12 19.04
C LEU A 517 12.78 -8.36 19.65
N VAL A 518 11.92 -8.17 20.65
CA VAL A 518 11.14 -9.25 21.26
C VAL A 518 10.17 -9.85 20.24
N SER A 519 9.44 -9.00 19.50
CA SER A 519 8.48 -9.47 18.47
C SER A 519 9.19 -10.26 17.37
N SER A 520 10.34 -9.78 16.88
CA SER A 520 11.15 -10.49 15.88
C SER A 520 11.69 -11.82 16.42
N GLY A 521 12.16 -11.86 17.68
CA GLY A 521 12.63 -13.06 18.33
C GLY A 521 11.52 -14.11 18.45
N LEU A 522 10.31 -13.70 18.84
CA LEU A 522 9.15 -14.59 18.91
C LEU A 522 8.73 -15.13 17.54
N LEU A 523 8.76 -14.29 16.50
CA LEU A 523 8.45 -14.71 15.14
C LEU A 523 9.47 -15.72 14.61
N ILE A 524 10.78 -15.48 14.81
CA ILE A 524 11.84 -16.42 14.43
C ILE A 524 11.69 -17.73 15.19
N HIS A 525 11.44 -17.68 16.50
CA HIS A 525 11.25 -18.88 17.30
C HIS A 525 10.03 -19.69 16.84
N SER A 526 8.90 -19.02 16.57
CA SER A 526 7.70 -19.64 16.02
C SER A 526 7.96 -20.30 14.67
N PHE A 527 8.68 -19.62 13.78
CA PHE A 527 9.05 -20.15 12.47
C PHE A 527 9.96 -21.38 12.57
N LEU A 528 10.99 -21.32 13.42
CA LEU A 528 11.89 -22.46 13.65
C LEU A 528 11.16 -23.67 14.24
N LYS A 529 10.21 -23.42 15.16
CA LYS A 529 9.37 -24.47 15.74
C LYS A 529 8.45 -25.10 14.70
N LEU A 530 7.84 -24.31 13.82
CA LEU A 530 7.04 -24.84 12.71
C LEU A 530 7.87 -25.72 11.77
N ARG A 531 9.10 -25.30 11.47
CA ARG A 531 10.02 -26.05 10.61
C ARG A 531 10.59 -27.33 11.27
N SER A 532 10.56 -27.43 12.59
CA SER A 532 11.05 -28.59 13.33
C SER A 532 9.98 -29.67 13.57
N VAL A 533 8.75 -29.46 13.10
CA VAL A 533 7.62 -30.39 13.21
C VAL A 533 7.47 -31.28 11.96
N ASP A 534 8.34 -31.09 10.93
CA ASP A 534 8.45 -31.96 9.75
C ASP A 534 9.42 -33.15 10.07
#